data_3b7e3ac47c8945933b635d25e69915cd
#
_entry.id   3b7e3ac47c8945933b635d25e69915cd
#
_cell.length_a   1.000
_cell.length_b   1.000
_cell.length_c   1.000
_cell.angle_alpha   90.00
_cell.angle_beta   90.00
_cell.angle_gamma   90.00
#
_symmetry.space_group_name_H-M   'P 1'
#
loop_
_entity.id
_entity.type
_entity.pdbx_description
1 polymer ?
#
loop_
_entity_poly.entity_id
_entity_poly.type
_entity_poly.pdbx_seq_one_letter_code
_entity_poly.pdbx_strand_id
1 'polypeptide(L)'
;MSSTAPGLLGEAPRSDSRRTEVIQVFGLGAGDQRVGNRLGLGEGLSLAKGERLFATRFDAERVYIVTYERIDPLWIVDLSDPRKPEIKGELEVPGWSTYIQPLGDRLVSIGVDDTDNSRRVAVSLFDVSDVTKPKLFDKVTMGDRWSWSEAQYDEKAFTVLPHAGLILVPYQGHEAGGGYAKNVQIIDLNEKTLKKRGVIEHALQPRRATEYQDFIMSISGQELLSVDATDRDNPVLKSKVELAWTVDQVIPTGDYLLQLAKGSNWYFGEQGGPSIRVALQGDTDTALGRVVLPETAYLSGASVNGDKLYLLQTQDFQSANPKPVTVKPEDGGD
;
A
#
# COMPACT_ATOMS: atom_id res chain seq x y z
N MET A 1 -7.48 -15.63 -59.02
CA MET A 1 -8.64 -15.98 -58.16
C MET A 1 -8.34 -15.49 -56.78
N SER A 2 -8.93 -14.37 -56.46
CA SER A 2 -8.78 -13.63 -55.21
C SER A 2 -9.77 -14.20 -54.19
N SER A 3 -9.30 -14.51 -52.98
CA SER A 3 -10.18 -14.82 -51.85
C SER A 3 -9.79 -13.92 -50.68
N THR A 4 -10.55 -12.85 -50.54
CA THR A 4 -10.58 -11.94 -49.39
C THR A 4 -11.37 -12.60 -48.26
N ALA A 5 -10.72 -12.82 -47.13
CA ALA A 5 -11.41 -13.13 -45.86
C ALA A 5 -11.84 -11.84 -45.18
N PRO A 6 -13.08 -11.75 -44.67
CA PRO A 6 -13.55 -10.55 -43.92
C PRO A 6 -13.03 -10.57 -42.51
N GLY A 7 -12.47 -9.43 -42.08
CA GLY A 7 -12.10 -9.15 -40.72
C GLY A 7 -13.32 -9.05 -39.81
N LEU A 8 -13.34 -9.86 -38.77
CA LEU A 8 -14.21 -9.71 -37.63
C LEU A 8 -13.43 -9.00 -36.50
N LEU A 9 -13.39 -7.68 -36.58
CA LEU A 9 -13.17 -6.87 -35.39
C LEU A 9 -14.53 -6.71 -34.73
N GLY A 10 -14.86 -7.63 -33.83
CA GLY A 10 -15.97 -7.48 -32.93
C GLY A 10 -15.62 -6.37 -31.94
N GLU A 11 -16.30 -5.23 -32.05
CA GLU A 11 -16.36 -4.25 -30.99
C GLU A 11 -16.85 -4.96 -29.72
N ALA A 12 -16.00 -4.93 -28.66
CA ALA A 12 -16.43 -5.32 -27.34
C ALA A 12 -17.65 -4.47 -26.95
N PRO A 13 -18.72 -5.06 -26.43
CA PRO A 13 -19.88 -4.29 -26.03
C PRO A 13 -19.45 -3.29 -24.97
N ARG A 14 -19.62 -2.02 -25.25
CA ARG A 14 -19.58 -0.95 -24.25
C ARG A 14 -20.64 -1.29 -23.23
N SER A 15 -20.24 -1.79 -22.07
CA SER A 15 -21.15 -1.97 -20.94
C SER A 15 -21.46 -0.58 -20.36
N ASP A 16 -22.37 0.13 -20.99
CA ASP A 16 -23.08 1.25 -20.37
C ASP A 16 -24.22 0.66 -19.51
N SER A 17 -23.85 -0.14 -18.54
CA SER A 17 -24.72 -0.43 -17.42
C SER A 17 -24.28 0.49 -16.29
N ARG A 18 -24.87 1.66 -16.22
CA ARG A 18 -24.96 2.42 -14.97
C ARG A 18 -25.67 1.52 -13.96
N ARG A 19 -24.89 0.67 -13.30
CA ARG A 19 -25.38 -0.02 -12.10
C ARG A 19 -25.61 1.07 -11.07
N THR A 20 -26.85 1.41 -10.83
CA THR A 20 -27.23 2.20 -9.68
C THR A 20 -26.98 1.29 -8.48
N GLU A 21 -25.82 1.43 -7.83
CA GLU A 21 -25.57 0.72 -6.58
C GLU A 21 -26.51 1.33 -5.54
N VAL A 22 -27.35 0.50 -4.95
CA VAL A 22 -28.20 0.87 -3.84
C VAL A 22 -27.64 0.17 -2.62
N ILE A 23 -27.10 0.94 -1.68
CA ILE A 23 -26.62 0.41 -0.42
C ILE A 23 -27.84 0.20 0.47
N GLN A 24 -28.13 -1.04 0.78
CA GLN A 24 -29.23 -1.42 1.66
C GLN A 24 -28.67 -1.97 2.96
N VAL A 25 -29.07 -1.36 4.06
CA VAL A 25 -28.72 -1.83 5.40
C VAL A 25 -29.91 -2.62 5.93
N PHE A 26 -29.68 -3.90 6.23
CA PHE A 26 -30.67 -4.78 6.82
C PHE A 26 -30.20 -5.21 8.21
N GLY A 27 -31.03 -5.00 9.22
CA GLY A 27 -30.82 -5.60 10.52
C GLY A 27 -31.37 -7.02 10.57
N LEU A 28 -30.57 -7.94 11.08
CA LEU A 28 -31.02 -9.29 11.43
C LEU A 28 -31.51 -9.26 12.86
N GLY A 29 -32.84 -9.16 13.07
CA GLY A 29 -33.43 -9.34 14.39
C GLY A 29 -33.25 -10.80 14.84
N ALA A 30 -32.83 -11.02 16.09
CA ALA A 30 -32.86 -12.33 16.74
C ALA A 30 -34.33 -12.77 16.84
N GLY A 31 -34.83 -13.36 15.75
CA GLY A 31 -36.17 -13.93 15.70
C GLY A 31 -36.21 -15.23 16.46
N ASP A 32 -37.29 -15.40 17.24
CA ASP A 32 -37.69 -16.64 17.88
C ASP A 32 -37.45 -17.86 16.95
N GLN A 33 -36.68 -18.82 17.42
CA GLN A 33 -36.28 -20.03 16.66
C GLN A 33 -37.46 -20.94 16.26
N ARG A 34 -38.71 -20.50 16.42
CA ARG A 34 -39.93 -21.31 16.17
C ARG A 34 -40.62 -21.08 14.84
N VAL A 35 -40.16 -20.14 14.02
CA VAL A 35 -40.78 -19.92 12.71
C VAL A 35 -39.73 -20.17 11.62
N GLY A 36 -39.86 -21.34 11.02
CA GLY A 36 -39.03 -21.73 9.88
C GLY A 36 -39.10 -20.73 8.73
N ASN A 37 -37.93 -20.44 8.18
CA ASN A 37 -37.68 -19.94 6.82
C ASN A 37 -38.20 -18.55 6.41
N ARG A 38 -38.32 -17.58 7.30
CA ARG A 38 -38.30 -16.17 6.92
C ARG A 38 -37.49 -15.39 7.92
N LEU A 39 -36.22 -15.07 7.55
CA LEU A 39 -35.51 -13.94 8.14
C LEU A 39 -36.40 -12.72 7.87
N GLY A 40 -37.01 -12.17 8.92
CA GLY A 40 -37.74 -10.91 8.82
C GLY A 40 -36.72 -9.81 8.60
N LEU A 41 -36.46 -9.51 7.34
CA LEU A 41 -35.72 -8.31 6.97
C LEU A 41 -36.63 -7.14 7.33
N GLY A 42 -36.13 -6.22 8.15
CA GLY A 42 -36.81 -4.96 8.42
C GLY A 42 -36.90 -4.09 7.16
N GLU A 43 -37.48 -2.92 7.28
CA GLU A 43 -37.48 -1.93 6.20
C GLU A 43 -36.02 -1.59 5.89
N GLY A 44 -35.56 -1.84 4.63
CA GLY A 44 -34.23 -1.56 4.20
C GLY A 44 -34.01 -0.05 4.06
N LEU A 45 -32.96 0.47 4.65
CA LEU A 45 -32.51 1.83 4.45
C LEU A 45 -31.74 1.92 3.13
N SER A 46 -32.17 2.78 2.21
CA SER A 46 -31.41 3.10 1.00
C SER A 46 -30.69 4.43 1.20
N LEU A 47 -29.37 4.43 1.01
CA LEU A 47 -28.54 5.63 1.10
C LEU A 47 -27.60 5.73 -0.11
N ALA A 48 -27.08 6.92 -0.38
CA ALA A 48 -26.05 7.17 -1.37
C ALA A 48 -26.33 6.57 -2.76
N LYS A 49 -27.52 6.80 -3.29
CA LYS A 49 -27.95 6.25 -4.58
C LYS A 49 -27.05 6.72 -5.72
N GLY A 50 -26.37 5.78 -6.40
CA GLY A 50 -25.46 6.04 -7.51
C GLY A 50 -24.00 6.16 -7.09
N GLU A 51 -23.71 6.15 -5.80
CA GLU A 51 -22.35 6.17 -5.27
C GLU A 51 -21.80 4.75 -5.08
N ARG A 52 -20.50 4.63 -5.07
CA ARG A 52 -19.80 3.36 -4.81
C ARG A 52 -19.49 3.22 -3.34
N LEU A 53 -19.67 2.02 -2.80
CA LEU A 53 -19.28 1.68 -1.45
C LEU A 53 -17.76 1.50 -1.38
N PHE A 54 -17.11 2.20 -0.45
CA PHE A 54 -15.67 2.12 -0.21
C PHE A 54 -15.31 1.44 1.10
N ALA A 55 -15.97 1.82 2.19
CA ALA A 55 -15.71 1.20 3.49
C ALA A 55 -17.00 1.05 4.29
N THR A 56 -17.05 -0.02 5.11
CA THR A 56 -18.08 -0.20 6.12
C THR A 56 -17.44 -0.69 7.41
N ARG A 57 -17.94 -0.18 8.54
CA ARG A 57 -17.51 -0.67 9.84
C ARG A 57 -18.70 -0.73 10.79
N PHE A 58 -19.00 -1.91 11.28
CA PHE A 58 -19.98 -2.12 12.33
C PHE A 58 -19.34 -1.94 13.70
N ASP A 59 -19.99 -1.20 14.57
CA ASP A 59 -19.57 -0.96 15.94
C ASP A 59 -20.80 -0.96 16.86
N ALA A 60 -21.02 -2.06 17.55
CA ALA A 60 -22.19 -2.30 18.40
C ALA A 60 -23.51 -1.98 17.66
N GLU A 61 -24.19 -0.91 18.05
CA GLU A 61 -25.49 -0.48 17.52
C GLU A 61 -25.34 0.53 16.36
N ARG A 62 -24.16 0.65 15.79
CA ARG A 62 -23.89 1.62 14.71
C ARG A 62 -23.19 0.96 13.53
N VAL A 63 -23.38 1.53 12.36
CA VAL A 63 -22.51 1.27 11.20
C VAL A 63 -22.05 2.59 10.62
N TYR A 64 -20.76 2.63 10.35
CA TYR A 64 -20.11 3.71 9.61
C TYR A 64 -19.93 3.26 8.18
N ILE A 65 -20.37 4.09 7.24
CA ILE A 65 -20.37 3.77 5.81
C ILE A 65 -19.71 4.92 5.08
N VAL A 66 -18.75 4.61 4.21
CA VAL A 66 -18.12 5.57 3.31
C VAL A 66 -18.48 5.21 1.89
N THR A 67 -19.03 6.19 1.18
CA THR A 67 -19.40 6.08 -0.22
C THR A 67 -18.64 7.14 -1.02
N TYR A 68 -18.57 7.03 -2.32
CA TYR A 68 -17.88 7.97 -3.19
C TYR A 68 -18.50 8.05 -4.58
N GLU A 69 -18.79 9.28 -5.04
CA GLU A 69 -18.97 9.63 -6.45
C GLU A 69 -18.06 10.78 -6.85
N ARG A 70 -18.03 11.87 -6.06
CA ARG A 70 -17.17 13.07 -6.26
C ARG A 70 -16.72 13.68 -4.95
N ILE A 71 -17.49 13.49 -3.90
CA ILE A 71 -17.25 13.90 -2.52
C ILE A 71 -17.51 12.65 -1.69
N ASP A 72 -16.80 12.50 -0.60
CA ASP A 72 -16.81 11.28 0.21
C ASP A 72 -17.61 11.49 1.49
N PRO A 73 -18.92 11.21 1.51
CA PRO A 73 -19.69 11.26 2.73
C PRO A 73 -19.39 10.07 3.63
N LEU A 74 -19.04 10.36 4.88
CA LEU A 74 -19.10 9.41 5.99
C LEU A 74 -20.51 9.41 6.55
N TRP A 75 -21.23 8.31 6.36
CA TRP A 75 -22.57 8.10 6.90
C TRP A 75 -22.49 7.41 8.25
N ILE A 76 -23.29 7.84 9.22
CA ILE A 76 -23.47 7.17 10.50
C ILE A 76 -24.91 6.69 10.57
N VAL A 77 -25.08 5.38 10.63
CA VAL A 77 -26.39 4.73 10.71
C VAL A 77 -26.57 4.07 12.07
N ASP A 78 -27.67 4.36 12.72
CA ASP A 78 -28.09 3.74 13.96
C ASP A 78 -28.79 2.41 13.65
N LEU A 79 -28.36 1.36 14.32
CA LEU A 79 -28.86 0.00 14.25
C LEU A 79 -29.43 -0.48 15.60
N SER A 80 -29.68 0.41 16.57
CA SER A 80 -30.22 0.05 17.89
C SER A 80 -31.57 -0.69 17.76
N ASP A 81 -32.39 -0.28 16.79
CA ASP A 81 -33.49 -1.13 16.28
C ASP A 81 -33.10 -1.69 14.91
N PRO A 82 -32.59 -2.93 14.83
CA PRO A 82 -32.16 -3.51 13.56
C PRO A 82 -33.27 -3.68 12.53
N ARG A 83 -34.56 -3.56 12.93
CA ARG A 83 -35.71 -3.59 12.01
C ARG A 83 -35.95 -2.23 11.36
N LYS A 84 -35.39 -1.17 11.93
CA LYS A 84 -35.56 0.21 11.50
C LYS A 84 -34.25 0.99 11.54
N PRO A 85 -33.30 0.70 10.64
CA PRO A 85 -32.06 1.45 10.58
C PRO A 85 -32.32 2.92 10.23
N GLU A 86 -31.65 3.84 10.92
CA GLU A 86 -31.82 5.28 10.73
C GLU A 86 -30.47 5.99 10.48
N ILE A 87 -30.40 6.85 9.45
CA ILE A 87 -29.25 7.75 9.27
C ILE A 87 -29.29 8.78 10.41
N LYS A 88 -28.22 8.85 11.20
CA LYS A 88 -28.09 9.83 12.28
C LYS A 88 -27.19 11.00 11.91
N GLY A 89 -26.20 10.78 11.07
CA GLY A 89 -25.27 11.83 10.67
C GLY A 89 -24.59 11.55 9.34
N GLU A 90 -24.08 12.63 8.79
CA GLU A 90 -23.33 12.66 7.54
C GLU A 90 -22.19 13.69 7.68
N LEU A 91 -21.01 13.37 7.14
CA LEU A 91 -19.87 14.28 7.10
C LEU A 91 -19.15 14.13 5.76
N GLU A 92 -19.13 15.19 5.00
CA GLU A 92 -18.33 15.29 3.78
C GLU A 92 -16.87 15.59 4.09
N VAL A 93 -15.94 14.82 3.53
CA VAL A 93 -14.50 15.00 3.70
C VAL A 93 -13.81 14.91 2.33
N PRO A 94 -12.88 15.81 2.00
CA PRO A 94 -12.11 15.71 0.75
C PRO A 94 -11.28 14.42 0.69
N GLY A 95 -11.34 13.72 -0.45
CA GLY A 95 -10.73 12.41 -0.65
C GLY A 95 -11.69 11.27 -0.29
N TRP A 96 -11.19 10.07 -0.03
CA TRP A 96 -12.01 8.94 0.40
C TRP A 96 -11.29 8.04 1.38
N SER A 97 -12.04 7.48 2.33
CA SER A 97 -11.55 6.50 3.29
C SER A 97 -11.77 5.09 2.76
N THR A 98 -10.75 4.25 2.85
CA THR A 98 -10.81 2.84 2.46
C THR A 98 -10.98 1.90 3.64
N TYR A 99 -10.66 2.37 4.85
CA TYR A 99 -10.86 1.64 6.10
C TYR A 99 -11.15 2.61 7.24
N ILE A 100 -11.99 2.19 8.18
CA ILE A 100 -12.43 2.96 9.35
C ILE A 100 -12.24 2.11 10.61
N GLN A 101 -11.68 2.70 11.64
CA GLN A 101 -11.55 2.08 12.97
C GLN A 101 -12.21 2.94 14.04
N PRO A 102 -13.29 2.45 14.68
CA PRO A 102 -13.90 3.11 15.83
C PRO A 102 -13.00 3.10 17.06
N LEU A 103 -13.00 4.21 17.78
CA LEU A 103 -12.30 4.42 19.04
C LEU A 103 -13.23 5.10 20.07
N GLY A 104 -14.40 4.51 20.32
CA GLY A 104 -15.46 5.09 21.15
C GLY A 104 -16.09 6.33 20.48
N ASP A 105 -15.92 7.51 21.08
CA ASP A 105 -16.45 8.77 20.52
C ASP A 105 -15.62 9.36 19.36
N ARG A 106 -14.66 8.61 18.88
CA ARG A 106 -13.79 8.99 17.75
C ARG A 106 -13.72 7.90 16.71
N LEU A 107 -13.38 8.31 15.50
CA LEU A 107 -13.01 7.37 14.42
C LEU A 107 -11.63 7.76 13.89
N VAL A 108 -10.83 6.75 13.56
CA VAL A 108 -9.63 6.92 12.75
C VAL A 108 -9.87 6.22 11.41
N SER A 109 -9.54 6.87 10.33
CA SER A 109 -9.60 6.26 9.00
C SER A 109 -8.27 6.35 8.28
N ILE A 110 -8.06 5.43 7.34
CA ILE A 110 -7.03 5.54 6.30
C ILE A 110 -7.70 5.58 4.94
N GLY A 111 -7.13 6.37 4.04
CA GLY A 111 -7.67 6.53 2.70
C GLY A 111 -6.75 7.34 1.80
N VAL A 112 -7.35 8.06 0.88
CA VAL A 112 -6.67 8.90 -0.11
C VAL A 112 -7.12 10.35 0.05
N ASP A 113 -6.17 11.25 0.04
CA ASP A 113 -6.39 12.68 -0.16
C ASP A 113 -6.07 13.01 -1.62
N ASP A 114 -7.06 13.54 -2.34
CA ASP A 114 -6.96 13.91 -3.75
C ASP A 114 -7.02 15.43 -3.98
N THR A 115 -6.83 16.20 -2.92
CA THR A 115 -6.74 17.66 -3.02
C THR A 115 -5.52 18.07 -3.85
N ASP A 116 -5.60 19.24 -4.51
CA ASP A 116 -4.50 19.83 -5.29
C ASP A 116 -3.97 18.94 -6.44
N ASN A 117 -4.86 18.14 -7.04
CA ASN A 117 -4.49 17.19 -8.10
C ASN A 117 -3.38 16.21 -7.67
N SER A 118 -3.26 15.97 -6.38
CA SER A 118 -2.40 14.96 -5.78
C SER A 118 -3.19 13.67 -5.52
N ARG A 119 -2.50 12.63 -5.10
CA ARG A 119 -3.11 11.38 -4.65
C ARG A 119 -2.26 10.79 -3.54
N ARG A 120 -2.53 11.21 -2.32
CA ARG A 120 -1.70 10.90 -1.16
C ARG A 120 -2.43 10.00 -0.19
N VAL A 121 -1.69 9.10 0.44
CA VAL A 121 -2.21 8.34 1.59
C VAL A 121 -2.54 9.34 2.70
N ALA A 122 -3.73 9.23 3.26
CA ALA A 122 -4.21 10.10 4.33
C ALA A 122 -4.71 9.30 5.53
N VAL A 123 -4.43 9.81 6.71
CA VAL A 123 -5.05 9.36 7.96
C VAL A 123 -5.87 10.52 8.52
N SER A 124 -7.13 10.24 8.83
CA SER A 124 -8.07 11.22 9.36
C SER A 124 -8.60 10.80 10.73
N LEU A 125 -8.79 11.77 11.61
CA LEU A 125 -9.36 11.60 12.94
C LEU A 125 -10.67 12.39 13.02
N PHE A 126 -11.74 11.72 13.43
CA PHE A 126 -13.07 12.28 13.51
C PHE A 126 -13.62 12.27 14.94
N ASP A 127 -14.43 13.26 15.27
CA ASP A 127 -15.31 13.32 16.43
C ASP A 127 -16.69 12.78 16.04
N VAL A 128 -17.12 11.74 16.71
CA VAL A 128 -18.47 11.15 16.56
C VAL A 128 -19.19 11.07 17.92
N SER A 129 -18.77 11.88 18.88
CA SER A 129 -19.42 11.99 20.19
C SER A 129 -20.89 12.44 20.05
N ASP A 130 -21.15 13.38 19.14
CA ASP A 130 -22.49 13.70 18.66
C ASP A 130 -22.65 13.11 17.25
N VAL A 131 -23.27 11.95 17.15
CA VAL A 131 -23.45 11.24 15.88
C VAL A 131 -24.28 12.03 14.86
N THR A 132 -25.06 13.02 15.30
CA THR A 132 -25.85 13.90 14.42
C THR A 132 -25.04 15.05 13.84
N LYS A 133 -23.84 15.27 14.36
CA LYS A 133 -22.93 16.35 13.96
C LYS A 133 -21.47 15.91 13.98
N PRO A 134 -21.14 14.87 13.21
CA PRO A 134 -19.77 14.39 13.16
C PRO A 134 -18.84 15.50 12.61
N LYS A 135 -17.57 15.49 13.01
CA LYS A 135 -16.59 16.51 12.62
C LYS A 135 -15.24 15.87 12.32
N LEU A 136 -14.53 16.42 11.37
CA LEU A 136 -13.12 16.15 11.19
C LEU A 136 -12.34 16.91 12.28
N PHE A 137 -11.59 16.19 13.13
CA PHE A 137 -10.69 16.80 14.09
C PHE A 137 -9.35 17.16 13.42
N ASP A 138 -8.75 16.21 12.72
CA ASP A 138 -7.45 16.40 12.10
C ASP A 138 -7.22 15.42 10.96
N LYS A 139 -6.31 15.78 10.05
CA LYS A 139 -5.89 14.93 8.93
C LYS A 139 -4.40 15.12 8.66
N VAL A 140 -3.70 14.01 8.42
CA VAL A 140 -2.29 14.01 7.98
C VAL A 140 -2.14 13.21 6.71
N THR A 141 -1.24 13.65 5.84
CA THR A 141 -0.95 12.98 4.56
C THR A 141 0.50 12.52 4.52
N MET A 142 0.77 11.43 3.79
CA MET A 142 2.08 10.89 3.53
C MET A 142 2.46 11.07 2.06
N GLY A 143 3.74 11.34 1.79
CA GLY A 143 4.25 11.64 0.46
C GLY A 143 3.92 13.06 -0.01
N ASP A 144 4.40 13.44 -1.19
CA ASP A 144 4.20 14.77 -1.77
C ASP A 144 3.02 14.80 -2.74
N ARG A 145 3.18 14.24 -3.94
CA ARG A 145 2.14 14.28 -4.99
C ARG A 145 1.39 12.97 -5.14
N TRP A 146 2.11 11.88 -4.99
CA TRP A 146 1.58 10.54 -5.10
C TRP A 146 2.18 9.63 -4.03
N SER A 147 1.32 8.93 -3.35
CA SER A 147 1.72 7.85 -2.45
C SER A 147 0.66 6.76 -2.39
N TRP A 148 1.09 5.59 -1.98
CA TRP A 148 0.26 4.41 -1.88
C TRP A 148 0.60 3.64 -0.59
N SER A 149 -0.39 2.96 -0.03
CA SER A 149 -0.25 2.12 1.16
C SER A 149 -0.95 0.79 0.98
N GLU A 150 -0.34 -0.29 1.45
CA GLU A 150 -0.99 -1.59 1.60
C GLU A 150 -2.25 -1.50 2.48
N ALA A 151 -2.21 -0.65 3.49
CA ALA A 151 -3.29 -0.41 4.44
C ALA A 151 -4.59 0.14 3.80
N GLN A 152 -4.54 0.60 2.55
CA GLN A 152 -5.73 0.97 1.80
C GLN A 152 -6.52 -0.23 1.26
N TYR A 153 -5.92 -1.43 1.27
CA TYR A 153 -6.50 -2.67 0.72
C TYR A 153 -6.48 -3.83 1.71
N ASP A 154 -5.56 -3.83 2.66
CA ASP A 154 -5.46 -4.80 3.76
C ASP A 154 -5.52 -4.05 5.10
N GLU A 155 -6.65 -4.15 5.79
CA GLU A 155 -6.87 -3.51 7.10
C GLU A 155 -5.81 -3.87 8.14
N LYS A 156 -5.21 -5.07 8.02
CA LYS A 156 -4.17 -5.55 8.95
C LYS A 156 -2.84 -4.81 8.79
N ALA A 157 -2.67 -4.08 7.71
CA ALA A 157 -1.51 -3.21 7.51
C ALA A 157 -1.66 -1.84 8.22
N PHE A 158 -2.88 -1.47 8.59
CA PHE A 158 -3.17 -0.25 9.36
C PHE A 158 -3.15 -0.54 10.85
N THR A 159 -2.08 -0.15 11.52
CA THR A 159 -1.94 -0.40 12.95
C THR A 159 -2.29 0.85 13.76
N VAL A 160 -3.34 0.74 14.56
CA VAL A 160 -3.77 1.79 15.50
C VAL A 160 -3.67 1.23 16.90
N LEU A 161 -2.88 1.87 17.75
CA LEU A 161 -2.58 1.49 19.13
C LEU A 161 -3.01 2.62 20.08
N PRO A 162 -4.29 2.68 20.47
CA PRO A 162 -4.82 3.77 21.28
C PRO A 162 -4.16 3.89 22.65
N HIS A 163 -3.77 2.76 23.25
CA HIS A 163 -3.08 2.71 24.56
C HIS A 163 -1.69 3.35 24.52
N ALA A 164 -1.01 3.26 23.37
CA ALA A 164 0.29 3.87 23.14
C ALA A 164 0.19 5.27 22.52
N GLY A 165 -1.03 5.71 22.16
CA GLY A 165 -1.22 6.95 21.41
C GLY A 165 -0.47 6.94 20.07
N LEU A 166 -0.54 5.83 19.33
CA LEU A 166 0.33 5.56 18.19
C LEU A 166 -0.45 4.99 17.01
N ILE A 167 -0.13 5.47 15.81
CA ILE A 167 -0.54 4.88 14.54
C ILE A 167 0.70 4.61 13.71
N LEU A 168 0.75 3.44 13.07
CA LEU A 168 1.82 3.04 12.15
C LEU A 168 1.23 2.78 10.77
N VAL A 169 1.73 3.48 9.77
CA VAL A 169 1.24 3.40 8.38
C VAL A 169 2.37 3.07 7.43
N PRO A 170 2.42 1.86 6.87
CA PRO A 170 3.33 1.57 5.78
C PRO A 170 2.89 2.35 4.53
N TYR A 171 3.82 3.02 3.86
CA TYR A 171 3.55 3.71 2.61
C TYR A 171 4.76 3.74 1.70
N GLN A 172 4.51 3.97 0.43
CA GLN A 172 5.53 4.29 -0.56
C GLN A 172 5.03 5.43 -1.44
N GLY A 173 5.96 6.23 -1.94
CA GLY A 173 5.60 7.36 -2.79
C GLY A 173 6.72 8.35 -2.98
N HIS A 174 6.42 9.42 -3.71
CA HIS A 174 7.35 10.52 -3.92
C HIS A 174 7.37 11.43 -2.69
N GLU A 175 8.57 11.89 -2.32
CA GLU A 175 8.77 12.84 -1.24
C GLU A 175 9.06 14.25 -1.75
N ALA A 176 8.72 15.25 -0.94
CA ALA A 176 9.06 16.64 -1.20
C ALA A 176 10.58 16.81 -1.21
N GLY A 177 11.17 17.18 -2.29
CA GLY A 177 12.64 17.27 -2.46
C GLY A 177 13.23 16.19 -3.36
N GLY A 178 12.38 15.32 -3.87
CA GLY A 178 12.74 14.25 -4.80
C GLY A 178 13.16 12.97 -4.07
N GLY A 179 12.99 11.87 -4.74
CA GLY A 179 13.20 10.54 -4.17
C GLY A 179 11.90 9.76 -4.05
N TYR A 180 12.05 8.47 -3.82
CA TYR A 180 10.95 7.53 -3.67
C TYR A 180 11.09 6.82 -2.33
N ALA A 181 10.18 7.11 -1.42
CA ALA A 181 10.16 6.56 -0.07
C ALA A 181 9.47 5.20 -0.02
N LYS A 182 9.94 4.35 0.88
CA LYS A 182 9.35 3.08 1.27
C LYS A 182 9.42 2.98 2.79
N ASN A 183 8.47 3.60 3.44
CA ASN A 183 8.55 3.93 4.85
C ASN A 183 7.36 3.40 5.63
N VAL A 184 7.55 3.21 6.92
CA VAL A 184 6.46 3.21 7.88
C VAL A 184 6.45 4.56 8.57
N GLN A 185 5.38 5.32 8.40
CA GLN A 185 5.16 6.58 9.10
C GLN A 185 4.72 6.33 10.53
N ILE A 186 5.39 6.94 11.47
CA ILE A 186 4.99 7.01 12.89
C ILE A 186 4.09 8.24 13.05
N ILE A 187 2.92 8.07 13.65
CA ILE A 187 1.96 9.16 13.88
C ILE A 187 1.52 9.09 15.33
N ASP A 188 1.65 10.20 16.06
CA ASP A 188 1.04 10.35 17.38
C ASP A 188 -0.47 10.52 17.23
N LEU A 189 -1.22 9.71 17.96
CA LEU A 189 -2.66 9.78 18.09
C LEU A 189 -3.02 10.43 19.43
N ASN A 190 -3.38 11.70 19.40
CA ASN A 190 -3.89 12.41 20.57
C ASN A 190 -5.42 12.46 20.56
N GLU A 191 -6.03 13.12 21.55
CA GLU A 191 -7.48 13.21 21.65
C GLU A 191 -8.13 13.87 20.43
N LYS A 192 -7.52 14.95 19.91
CA LYS A 192 -8.07 15.75 18.81
C LYS A 192 -7.08 16.02 17.68
N THR A 193 -5.87 15.49 17.77
CA THR A 193 -4.81 15.78 16.81
C THR A 193 -4.04 14.54 16.40
N LEU A 194 -3.57 14.56 15.16
CA LEU A 194 -2.60 13.64 14.60
C LEU A 194 -1.30 14.38 14.37
N LYS A 195 -0.17 13.83 14.79
CA LYS A 195 1.13 14.44 14.53
C LYS A 195 2.04 13.43 13.86
N LYS A 196 2.46 13.74 12.63
CA LYS A 196 3.52 12.95 11.99
C LYS A 196 4.82 13.11 12.76
N ARG A 197 5.49 11.98 12.98
CA ARG A 197 6.80 11.88 13.60
C ARG A 197 7.81 11.34 12.57
N GLY A 198 8.91 10.79 13.01
CA GLY A 198 9.88 10.13 12.15
C GLY A 198 9.31 8.96 11.36
N VAL A 199 10.14 8.39 10.51
CA VAL A 199 9.81 7.25 9.66
C VAL A 199 10.76 6.09 9.89
N ILE A 200 10.30 4.87 9.64
CA ILE A 200 11.12 3.68 9.56
C ILE A 200 11.32 3.36 8.09
N GLU A 201 12.56 3.49 7.62
CA GLU A 201 12.90 3.26 6.22
C GLU A 201 13.09 1.77 5.93
N HIS A 202 12.63 1.32 4.77
CA HIS A 202 12.79 -0.02 4.26
C HIS A 202 13.46 -0.04 2.89
N ALA A 203 14.23 -1.09 2.62
CA ALA A 203 14.80 -1.34 1.29
C ALA A 203 13.71 -1.69 0.28
N LEU A 204 12.69 -2.46 0.70
CA LEU A 204 11.51 -2.77 -0.08
C LEU A 204 10.25 -2.18 0.55
N GLN A 205 9.16 -2.22 -0.21
CA GLN A 205 7.85 -1.79 0.27
C GLN A 205 7.50 -2.41 1.62
N PRO A 206 7.33 -1.60 2.67
CA PRO A 206 6.86 -2.09 3.96
C PRO A 206 5.42 -2.56 3.86
N ARG A 207 5.12 -3.64 4.59
CA ARG A 207 3.77 -4.22 4.59
C ARG A 207 3.03 -3.97 5.87
N ARG A 208 3.72 -4.13 7.01
CA ARG A 208 3.10 -4.01 8.34
C ARG A 208 4.12 -3.55 9.35
N ALA A 209 3.63 -2.87 10.38
CA ALA A 209 4.40 -2.60 11.58
C ALA A 209 3.49 -2.73 12.81
N THR A 210 4.06 -3.10 13.94
CA THR A 210 3.36 -3.20 15.22
C THR A 210 4.34 -2.93 16.36
N GLU A 211 3.81 -2.61 17.52
CA GLU A 211 4.59 -2.53 18.75
C GLU A 211 4.75 -3.93 19.36
N TYR A 212 5.93 -4.22 19.81
CA TYR A 212 6.25 -5.40 20.60
C TYR A 212 7.22 -5.02 21.70
N GLN A 213 6.79 -5.10 22.96
CA GLN A 213 7.50 -4.56 24.11
C GLN A 213 7.80 -3.06 23.90
N ASP A 214 9.07 -2.66 23.93
CA ASP A 214 9.50 -1.26 23.76
C ASP A 214 9.97 -0.95 22.34
N PHE A 215 9.72 -1.86 21.38
CA PHE A 215 10.18 -1.73 20.00
C PHE A 215 9.04 -1.72 19.01
N ILE A 216 9.24 -1.04 17.91
CA ILE A 216 8.41 -1.20 16.72
C ILE A 216 9.03 -2.29 15.86
N MET A 217 8.26 -3.35 15.63
CA MET A 217 8.60 -4.41 14.69
C MET A 217 7.97 -4.05 13.34
N SER A 218 8.80 -3.90 12.31
CA SER A 218 8.36 -3.52 10.97
C SER A 218 8.81 -4.53 9.93
N ILE A 219 7.89 -4.97 9.08
CA ILE A 219 8.13 -6.05 8.11
C ILE A 219 7.88 -5.57 6.68
N SER A 220 8.78 -5.95 5.79
CA SER A 220 8.61 -5.90 4.34
C SER A 220 8.62 -7.31 3.73
N GLY A 221 8.62 -7.41 2.40
CA GLY A 221 8.75 -8.70 1.71
C GLY A 221 10.12 -9.37 1.90
N GLN A 222 11.14 -8.65 2.36
CA GLN A 222 12.51 -9.18 2.47
C GLN A 222 13.11 -9.06 3.86
N GLU A 223 12.62 -8.19 4.73
CA GLU A 223 13.26 -7.88 5.99
C GLU A 223 12.28 -7.66 7.13
N LEU A 224 12.70 -8.02 8.32
CA LEU A 224 12.08 -7.65 9.58
C LEU A 224 13.05 -6.71 10.32
N LEU A 225 12.55 -5.54 10.66
CA LEU A 225 13.29 -4.53 11.41
C LEU A 225 12.76 -4.45 12.84
N SER A 226 13.66 -4.36 13.82
CA SER A 226 13.35 -3.98 15.19
C SER A 226 13.89 -2.58 15.43
N VAL A 227 13.02 -1.65 15.78
CA VAL A 227 13.30 -0.23 15.84
C VAL A 227 12.93 0.32 17.22
N ASP A 228 13.89 0.97 17.86
CA ASP A 228 13.64 1.77 19.06
C ASP A 228 13.06 3.11 18.65
N ALA A 229 11.83 3.37 19.03
CA ALA A 229 11.11 4.61 18.79
C ALA A 229 10.78 5.36 20.08
N THR A 230 11.61 5.23 21.11
CA THR A 230 11.52 6.03 22.34
C THR A 230 11.54 7.52 21.98
N ASP A 231 12.42 7.93 21.09
CA ASP A 231 12.29 9.19 20.35
C ASP A 231 11.61 8.93 19.01
N ARG A 232 10.31 9.22 18.95
CA ARG A 232 9.49 9.00 17.73
C ARG A 232 9.89 9.88 16.57
N ASP A 233 10.62 10.97 16.77
CA ASP A 233 11.11 11.84 15.69
C ASP A 233 12.39 11.27 15.06
N ASN A 234 13.17 10.49 15.83
CA ASN A 234 14.44 9.90 15.40
C ASN A 234 14.47 8.40 15.74
N PRO A 235 13.64 7.55 15.10
CA PRO A 235 13.63 6.11 15.37
C PRO A 235 14.97 5.47 15.00
N VAL A 236 15.47 4.57 15.86
CA VAL A 236 16.78 3.95 15.73
C VAL A 236 16.65 2.47 15.42
N LEU A 237 17.19 2.04 14.28
CA LEU A 237 17.26 0.63 13.93
C LEU A 237 18.20 -0.11 14.93
N LYS A 238 17.67 -1.11 15.61
CA LYS A 238 18.43 -1.96 16.57
C LYS A 238 18.85 -3.28 15.95
N SER A 239 17.97 -3.90 15.18
CA SER A 239 18.29 -5.14 14.50
C SER A 239 17.51 -5.27 13.19
N LYS A 240 18.10 -6.05 12.29
CA LYS A 240 17.54 -6.39 10.98
C LYS A 240 17.72 -7.88 10.75
N VAL A 241 16.64 -8.54 10.33
CA VAL A 241 16.65 -9.93 9.89
C VAL A 241 16.23 -9.97 8.43
N GLU A 242 17.06 -10.59 7.59
CA GLU A 242 16.70 -10.88 6.21
C GLU A 242 15.76 -12.09 6.19
N LEU A 243 14.57 -11.94 5.66
CA LEU A 243 13.52 -12.96 5.61
C LEU A 243 13.49 -13.67 4.26
N ALA A 244 13.84 -12.96 3.21
CA ALA A 244 13.83 -13.46 1.84
C ALA A 244 14.79 -12.64 0.98
N TRP A 245 15.14 -13.18 -0.17
CA TRP A 245 15.95 -12.53 -1.19
C TRP A 245 15.33 -12.76 -2.56
N THR A 246 15.58 -11.81 -3.46
CA THR A 246 15.10 -11.92 -4.83
C THR A 246 15.88 -12.98 -5.59
N VAL A 247 15.18 -13.84 -6.30
CA VAL A 247 15.76 -14.85 -7.20
C VAL A 247 15.02 -14.80 -8.54
N ASP A 248 15.74 -14.40 -9.59
CA ASP A 248 15.22 -14.39 -10.97
C ASP A 248 15.56 -15.67 -11.72
N GLN A 249 16.66 -16.30 -11.35
CA GLN A 249 17.14 -17.53 -11.99
C GLN A 249 17.85 -18.43 -10.97
N VAL A 250 17.62 -19.72 -11.13
CA VAL A 250 18.27 -20.76 -10.34
C VAL A 250 19.05 -21.68 -11.27
N ILE A 251 20.32 -21.95 -10.97
CA ILE A 251 21.16 -22.86 -11.72
C ILE A 251 21.70 -23.93 -10.75
N PRO A 252 21.24 -25.17 -10.81
CA PRO A 252 21.83 -26.28 -10.08
C PRO A 252 23.16 -26.68 -10.71
N THR A 253 24.18 -26.90 -9.87
CA THR A 253 25.50 -27.35 -10.32
C THR A 253 26.16 -28.21 -9.24
N GLY A 254 26.31 -29.50 -9.52
CA GLY A 254 26.76 -30.47 -8.52
C GLY A 254 25.84 -30.44 -7.30
N ASP A 255 26.41 -30.32 -6.10
CA ASP A 255 25.67 -30.24 -4.84
C ASP A 255 25.17 -28.79 -4.54
N TYR A 256 25.47 -27.81 -5.39
CA TYR A 256 25.21 -26.42 -5.15
C TYR A 256 24.03 -25.91 -5.97
N LEU A 257 23.42 -24.85 -5.45
CA LEU A 257 22.39 -24.09 -6.08
C LEU A 257 22.88 -22.63 -6.20
N LEU A 258 22.97 -22.14 -7.44
CA LEU A 258 23.26 -20.73 -7.70
C LEU A 258 21.94 -20.01 -7.86
N GLN A 259 21.68 -19.04 -6.99
CA GLN A 259 20.50 -18.21 -6.99
C GLN A 259 20.91 -16.81 -7.48
N LEU A 260 20.39 -16.41 -8.64
CA LEU A 260 20.78 -15.18 -9.30
C LEU A 260 19.65 -14.16 -9.22
N ALA A 261 19.98 -12.97 -8.76
CA ALA A 261 19.15 -11.78 -8.90
C ALA A 261 19.72 -10.91 -10.02
N LYS A 262 18.89 -10.51 -10.99
CA LYS A 262 19.35 -9.81 -12.20
C LYS A 262 19.68 -8.33 -11.98
N GLY A 263 19.31 -7.77 -10.83
CA GLY A 263 19.50 -6.37 -10.49
C GLY A 263 18.17 -5.64 -10.30
N SER A 264 18.23 -4.34 -10.02
CA SER A 264 17.06 -3.56 -9.67
C SER A 264 15.98 -3.64 -10.73
N ASN A 265 14.81 -4.12 -10.34
CA ASN A 265 13.61 -3.95 -11.12
C ASN A 265 12.98 -2.63 -10.73
N TRP A 266 13.23 -1.58 -11.51
CA TRP A 266 12.70 -0.25 -11.27
C TRP A 266 11.16 -0.24 -11.08
N TYR A 267 10.47 -1.16 -11.74
CA TYR A 267 9.01 -1.27 -11.67
C TYR A 267 8.51 -1.73 -10.28
N PHE A 268 9.30 -2.54 -9.57
CA PHE A 268 8.96 -3.02 -8.22
C PHE A 268 9.71 -2.28 -7.12
N GLY A 269 10.48 -1.26 -7.50
CA GLY A 269 11.22 -0.43 -6.54
C GLY A 269 12.33 -1.17 -5.80
N GLU A 270 12.79 -2.31 -6.32
CA GLU A 270 13.96 -3.01 -5.79
C GLU A 270 15.22 -2.19 -6.04
N GLN A 271 15.91 -1.82 -4.98
CA GLN A 271 17.22 -1.19 -5.06
C GLN A 271 18.28 -2.24 -4.71
N GLY A 272 19.29 -2.35 -5.54
CA GLY A 272 20.42 -3.23 -5.34
C GLY A 272 20.99 -3.72 -6.66
N GLY A 273 22.29 -3.93 -6.71
CA GLY A 273 22.98 -4.51 -7.86
C GLY A 273 22.59 -6.00 -8.04
N PRO A 274 22.84 -6.56 -9.22
CA PRO A 274 22.70 -7.99 -9.44
C PRO A 274 23.52 -8.76 -8.40
N SER A 275 23.01 -9.88 -7.97
CA SER A 275 23.74 -10.71 -7.01
C SER A 275 23.61 -12.20 -7.32
N ILE A 276 24.62 -12.93 -6.93
CA ILE A 276 24.68 -14.38 -6.99
C ILE A 276 24.81 -14.89 -5.57
N ARG A 277 23.89 -15.72 -5.14
CA ARG A 277 23.94 -16.41 -3.85
C ARG A 277 24.17 -17.89 -4.10
N VAL A 278 25.09 -18.48 -3.37
CA VAL A 278 25.41 -19.90 -3.48
C VAL A 278 24.87 -20.60 -2.22
N ALA A 279 24.10 -21.65 -2.41
CA ALA A 279 23.57 -22.50 -1.36
C ALA A 279 23.77 -23.98 -1.69
N LEU A 280 23.57 -24.87 -0.73
CA LEU A 280 23.47 -26.30 -1.00
C LEU A 280 22.06 -26.62 -1.55
N GLN A 281 21.95 -27.61 -2.43
CA GLN A 281 20.64 -28.06 -2.93
C GLN A 281 19.73 -28.60 -1.81
N GLY A 282 20.29 -29.13 -0.74
CA GLY A 282 19.56 -29.63 0.42
C GLY A 282 19.27 -28.58 1.51
N ASP A 283 19.90 -27.40 1.42
CA ASP A 283 19.71 -26.27 2.33
C ASP A 283 19.80 -24.96 1.55
N THR A 284 18.66 -24.55 1.02
CA THR A 284 18.56 -23.34 0.17
C THR A 284 18.53 -22.06 0.98
N ASP A 285 18.29 -22.13 2.27
CA ASP A 285 18.14 -20.97 3.15
C ASP A 285 19.50 -20.49 3.70
N THR A 286 20.47 -21.37 3.81
CA THR A 286 21.82 -21.01 4.25
C THR A 286 22.69 -20.63 3.06
N ALA A 287 23.12 -19.36 2.98
CA ALA A 287 24.09 -18.94 1.98
C ALA A 287 25.50 -19.38 2.37
N LEU A 288 26.15 -20.13 1.50
CA LEU A 288 27.57 -20.44 1.60
C LEU A 288 28.45 -19.26 1.15
N GLY A 289 27.92 -18.45 0.26
CA GLY A 289 28.57 -17.26 -0.25
C GLY A 289 27.64 -16.38 -1.06
N ARG A 290 27.99 -15.11 -1.13
CA ARG A 290 27.26 -14.11 -1.94
C ARG A 290 28.24 -13.22 -2.67
N VAL A 291 27.97 -13.00 -3.95
CA VAL A 291 28.67 -12.01 -4.78
C VAL A 291 27.67 -10.96 -5.17
N VAL A 292 27.96 -9.70 -4.87
CA VAL A 292 27.15 -8.54 -5.27
C VAL A 292 27.89 -7.82 -6.37
N LEU A 293 27.20 -7.54 -7.48
CA LEU A 293 27.73 -6.82 -8.61
C LEU A 293 27.36 -5.32 -8.49
N PRO A 294 28.03 -4.43 -9.24
CA PRO A 294 27.70 -3.00 -9.18
C PRO A 294 26.23 -2.71 -9.47
N GLU A 295 25.64 -1.73 -8.78
CA GLU A 295 24.22 -1.35 -8.93
C GLU A 295 23.86 -0.88 -10.34
N THR A 296 24.83 -0.37 -11.09
CA THR A 296 24.66 0.06 -12.50
C THR A 296 24.65 -1.11 -13.50
N ALA A 297 24.91 -2.32 -13.03
CA ALA A 297 24.92 -3.50 -13.87
C ALA A 297 23.53 -4.17 -13.88
N TYR A 298 23.18 -4.76 -15.00
CA TYR A 298 22.05 -5.67 -15.13
C TYR A 298 22.54 -7.02 -15.65
N LEU A 299 22.14 -8.11 -14.98
CA LEU A 299 22.52 -9.46 -15.38
C LEU A 299 21.62 -9.96 -16.50
N SER A 300 22.14 -9.96 -17.72
CA SER A 300 21.41 -10.38 -18.92
C SER A 300 21.45 -11.88 -19.16
N GLY A 301 22.45 -12.56 -18.66
CA GLY A 301 22.60 -14.00 -18.81
C GLY A 301 23.61 -14.60 -17.86
N ALA A 302 23.46 -15.89 -17.59
CA ALA A 302 24.36 -16.68 -16.80
C ALA A 302 24.46 -18.11 -17.36
N SER A 303 25.63 -18.69 -17.33
CA SER A 303 25.89 -20.07 -17.76
C SER A 303 26.98 -20.68 -16.92
N VAL A 304 26.84 -21.98 -16.59
CA VAL A 304 27.87 -22.76 -15.90
C VAL A 304 28.55 -23.70 -16.90
N ASN A 305 29.87 -23.73 -16.86
CA ASN A 305 30.67 -24.71 -17.60
C ASN A 305 31.80 -25.23 -16.71
N GLY A 306 31.70 -26.48 -16.31
CA GLY A 306 32.59 -27.10 -15.32
C GLY A 306 32.45 -26.41 -13.96
N ASP A 307 33.54 -25.92 -13.44
CA ASP A 307 33.66 -25.19 -12.16
C ASP A 307 33.52 -23.68 -12.27
N LYS A 308 33.13 -23.17 -13.46
CA LYS A 308 33.08 -21.74 -13.77
C LYS A 308 31.68 -21.28 -14.07
N LEU A 309 31.30 -20.16 -13.41
CA LEU A 309 30.11 -19.39 -13.73
C LEU A 309 30.49 -18.23 -14.65
N TYR A 310 29.88 -18.16 -15.80
CA TYR A 310 30.00 -17.07 -16.77
C TYR A 310 28.78 -16.17 -16.65
N LEU A 311 29.00 -14.86 -16.52
CA LEU A 311 27.97 -13.86 -16.39
C LEU A 311 28.04 -12.88 -17.56
N LEU A 312 26.89 -12.62 -18.18
CA LEU A 312 26.74 -11.56 -19.17
C LEU A 312 26.04 -10.38 -18.48
N GLN A 313 26.74 -9.27 -18.38
CA GLN A 313 26.24 -8.04 -17.80
C GLN A 313 26.02 -7.00 -18.91
N THR A 314 24.91 -6.28 -18.81
CA THR A 314 24.71 -5.02 -19.54
C THR A 314 24.80 -3.89 -18.53
N GLN A 315 25.53 -2.85 -18.86
CA GLN A 315 25.50 -1.59 -18.11
C GLN A 315 24.60 -0.64 -18.89
N ASP A 316 23.61 -0.07 -18.21
CA ASP A 316 22.92 1.08 -18.74
C ASP A 316 23.92 2.24 -18.72
N PHE A 317 24.52 2.49 -19.87
CA PHE A 317 25.10 3.81 -20.12
C PHE A 317 23.92 4.78 -20.28
N GLN A 318 23.27 5.15 -19.18
CA GLN A 318 22.57 6.42 -19.18
C GLN A 318 23.64 7.45 -19.53
N SER A 319 23.57 7.86 -20.78
CA SER A 319 24.44 8.80 -21.40
C SER A 319 24.82 9.91 -20.42
N ALA A 320 26.05 9.89 -19.93
CA ALA A 320 26.72 11.15 -19.79
C ALA A 320 26.46 11.86 -21.13
N ASN A 321 25.61 12.88 -21.14
CA ASN A 321 25.31 13.71 -22.29
C ASN A 321 26.65 13.92 -23.02
N PRO A 322 26.88 13.36 -24.21
CA PRO A 322 28.11 13.61 -24.92
C PRO A 322 28.10 15.12 -25.14
N LYS A 323 29.02 15.84 -24.47
CA LYS A 323 29.24 17.24 -24.84
C LYS A 323 29.44 17.26 -26.35
N PRO A 324 28.68 18.08 -27.09
CA PRO A 324 28.85 18.14 -28.53
C PRO A 324 30.34 18.39 -28.80
N VAL A 325 30.99 17.47 -29.53
CA VAL A 325 32.33 17.66 -30.02
C VAL A 325 32.22 18.77 -31.04
N THR A 326 32.60 19.97 -30.65
CA THR A 326 32.77 21.07 -31.58
C THR A 326 34.00 20.73 -32.44
N VAL A 327 33.72 20.17 -33.62
CA VAL A 327 34.72 20.07 -34.67
C VAL A 327 35.02 21.50 -35.10
N LYS A 328 36.21 22.02 -34.74
CA LYS A 328 36.71 23.26 -35.35
C LYS A 328 36.92 22.98 -36.84
N PRO A 329 36.45 23.83 -37.73
CA PRO A 329 36.83 23.72 -39.13
C PRO A 329 38.37 23.88 -39.19
N GLU A 330 39.04 22.98 -39.91
CA GLU A 330 40.40 23.21 -40.29
C GLU A 330 40.42 24.46 -41.15
N ASP A 331 41.20 25.47 -40.71
CA ASP A 331 41.48 26.64 -41.51
C ASP A 331 42.21 26.15 -42.77
N GLY A 332 41.56 26.29 -43.91
CA GLY A 332 42.18 26.09 -45.22
C GLY A 332 43.26 27.14 -45.39
N GLY A 333 44.49 26.71 -45.21
CA GLY A 333 45.65 27.51 -45.63
C GLY A 333 45.79 27.41 -47.15
N ASP A 334 45.98 28.57 -47.77
CA ASP A 334 46.35 28.81 -49.16
C ASP A 334 47.61 28.04 -49.64
#